data_67214cbb9d65727c216b08331d6cc7df
#
_entry.id   67214cbb9d65727c216b08331d6cc7df
#
_cell.length_a   1.000
_cell.length_b   1.000
_cell.length_c   1.000
_cell.angle_alpha   90.00
_cell.angle_beta   90.00
_cell.angle_gamma   90.00
#
_symmetry.space_group_name_H-M   'P 1'
#
loop_
_entity.id
_entity.type
_entity.pdbx_description
1 polymer ?
#
loop_
_entity_poly.entity_id
_entity_poly.type
_entity_poly.pdbx_seq_one_letter_code
_entity_poly.pdbx_strand_id
1 'polypeptide(L)'
;MAEVWRFFAHEDDFAGIDEAGACERLGRVLSFPTISSMDAEAVGWQPFDDLRAYMQQAWPHVFTAGKVELIDHSLLVTLSGSDSALKPVVLMGHMDVVPVVPGTEDDWTYAPFSGHVDDTYIWGRGAIDMKDQVAGILEAVEYVLTHGWEHERTLLLAFGQDEETTQYGAGAIGRALEERGIELEYLIDEGDYRIVPAAEYGAGEGWLMHADLAEKGYADIVLKTKSEGGHSSNPYGGTSLEVLSRAITAICDIEWPTRVTDLLAAQLVELGLYTADEIAANGGAIVRDCLASKKLYPLVTTTCAPTQIEGGSTGANVMPQDMWANINFRMLEGTSVADVVARCREAVAGADLAGRVEVELGPGSSEPSPSPRIGGPGLEAVRSIAARYFRDPKGTEENGSFEPVAIVPSTVIGATDAANYQHICPECIRFSAFVVDDDECDRGVHGTNERITRRAYLQGIRFLVALLQTL
;
A
#
# COMPACT_ATOMS: atom_id res chain seq x y z
N MET A 1 -13.15 -0.11 -22.32
CA MET A 1 -12.19 -1.20 -22.55
C MET A 1 -10.85 -0.72 -22.01
N ALA A 2 -10.25 -1.53 -21.20
CA ALA A 2 -8.93 -1.28 -20.63
C ALA A 2 -7.92 -0.94 -21.72
N GLU A 3 -7.31 0.24 -21.64
CA GLU A 3 -6.29 0.69 -22.59
C GLU A 3 -4.88 0.68 -22.00
N VAL A 4 -4.72 0.13 -20.79
CA VAL A 4 -3.42 0.07 -20.08
C VAL A 4 -2.33 -0.61 -20.92
N TRP A 5 -2.69 -1.57 -21.75
CA TRP A 5 -1.78 -2.27 -22.65
C TRP A 5 -1.03 -1.35 -23.63
N ARG A 6 -1.52 -0.14 -23.90
CA ARG A 6 -0.82 0.85 -24.76
C ARG A 6 0.55 1.25 -24.20
N PHE A 7 0.72 1.10 -22.89
CA PHE A 7 1.99 1.38 -22.20
C PHE A 7 2.95 0.19 -22.23
N PHE A 8 2.53 -1.01 -22.62
CA PHE A 8 3.36 -2.20 -22.55
C PHE A 8 4.32 -2.29 -23.73
N ALA A 9 5.56 -2.72 -23.43
CA ALA A 9 6.59 -3.01 -24.41
C ALA A 9 7.20 -4.38 -24.09
N HIS A 10 7.87 -4.98 -25.07
CA HIS A 10 8.58 -6.26 -24.93
C HIS A 10 7.70 -7.40 -24.40
N GLU A 11 6.43 -7.44 -24.82
CA GLU A 11 5.46 -8.47 -24.41
C GLU A 11 5.84 -9.87 -24.89
N ASP A 12 6.78 -10.00 -25.86
CA ASP A 12 7.29 -11.29 -26.37
C ASP A 12 8.54 -11.78 -25.62
N ASP A 13 9.06 -10.99 -24.66
CA ASP A 13 10.19 -11.41 -23.84
C ASP A 13 9.82 -12.65 -23.02
N PHE A 14 10.81 -13.51 -22.81
CA PHE A 14 10.64 -14.74 -22.03
C PHE A 14 9.56 -15.67 -22.61
N ALA A 15 9.67 -15.99 -23.91
CA ALA A 15 8.72 -16.82 -24.66
C ALA A 15 8.45 -18.23 -24.05
N GLY A 16 9.20 -18.64 -23.04
CA GLY A 16 8.96 -19.88 -22.28
C GLY A 16 7.96 -19.73 -21.12
N ILE A 17 7.42 -18.55 -20.86
CA ILE A 17 6.34 -18.37 -19.89
C ILE A 17 5.08 -19.08 -20.39
N ASP A 18 4.53 -19.97 -19.54
CA ASP A 18 3.23 -20.61 -19.78
C ASP A 18 2.09 -19.61 -19.50
N GLU A 19 1.83 -18.72 -20.45
CA GLU A 19 0.89 -17.60 -20.27
C GLU A 19 -0.53 -18.06 -19.89
N ALA A 20 -1.02 -19.13 -20.55
CA ALA A 20 -2.35 -19.65 -20.24
C ALA A 20 -2.38 -20.27 -18.84
N GLY A 21 -1.40 -21.11 -18.53
CA GLY A 21 -1.29 -21.74 -17.22
C GLY A 21 -1.06 -20.73 -16.08
N ALA A 22 -0.28 -19.67 -16.31
CA ALA A 22 -0.08 -18.60 -15.32
C ALA A 22 -1.40 -17.90 -14.97
N CYS A 23 -2.22 -17.55 -15.98
CA CYS A 23 -3.55 -16.97 -15.74
C CYS A 23 -4.49 -17.94 -15.01
N GLU A 24 -4.48 -19.23 -15.35
CA GLU A 24 -5.27 -20.25 -14.67
C GLU A 24 -4.82 -20.46 -13.21
N ARG A 25 -3.49 -20.41 -12.95
CA ARG A 25 -2.94 -20.52 -11.60
C ARG A 25 -3.33 -19.33 -10.73
N LEU A 26 -3.27 -18.10 -11.27
CA LEU A 26 -3.81 -16.93 -10.54
C LEU A 26 -5.31 -17.12 -10.28
N GLY A 27 -6.12 -17.49 -11.29
CA GLY A 27 -7.53 -17.78 -11.07
C GLY A 27 -7.75 -18.78 -9.93
N ARG A 28 -6.95 -19.84 -9.86
CA ARG A 28 -7.03 -20.80 -8.75
C ARG A 28 -6.63 -20.18 -7.40
N VAL A 29 -5.60 -19.34 -7.34
CA VAL A 29 -5.20 -18.59 -6.13
C VAL A 29 -6.35 -17.70 -5.63
N LEU A 30 -7.05 -17.01 -6.53
CA LEU A 30 -8.20 -16.17 -6.19
C LEU A 30 -9.39 -16.97 -5.65
N SER A 31 -9.46 -18.26 -5.92
CA SER A 31 -10.56 -19.09 -5.42
C SER A 31 -10.47 -19.47 -3.94
N PHE A 32 -9.36 -19.13 -3.26
CA PHE A 32 -9.22 -19.34 -1.82
C PHE A 32 -9.69 -18.09 -1.07
N PRO A 33 -10.78 -18.16 -0.26
CA PRO A 33 -11.29 -17.01 0.49
C PRO A 33 -10.48 -16.77 1.78
N THR A 34 -9.26 -16.28 1.62
CA THR A 34 -8.32 -15.99 2.70
C THR A 34 -8.64 -14.63 3.35
N ILE A 35 -9.80 -14.53 3.98
CA ILE A 35 -10.27 -13.30 4.62
C ILE A 35 -9.64 -13.19 6.00
N SER A 36 -8.90 -12.09 6.24
CA SER A 36 -8.35 -11.73 7.55
C SER A 36 -9.37 -10.99 8.42
N SER A 37 -9.07 -10.82 9.70
CA SER A 37 -9.90 -10.12 10.66
C SER A 37 -9.04 -9.44 11.72
N MET A 38 -9.49 -8.28 12.22
CA MET A 38 -8.90 -7.63 13.39
C MET A 38 -8.97 -8.53 14.66
N ASP A 39 -9.91 -9.46 14.70
CA ASP A 39 -9.97 -10.50 15.71
C ASP A 39 -9.36 -11.79 15.16
N ALA A 40 -8.14 -12.10 15.59
CA ALA A 40 -7.43 -13.29 15.13
C ALA A 40 -8.16 -14.62 15.44
N GLU A 41 -9.01 -14.65 16.48
CA GLU A 41 -9.80 -15.83 16.81
C GLU A 41 -10.98 -16.05 15.83
N ALA A 42 -11.37 -14.98 15.11
CA ALA A 42 -12.43 -15.04 14.10
C ALA A 42 -11.90 -15.47 12.71
N VAL A 43 -10.59 -15.53 12.50
CA VAL A 43 -10.00 -15.92 11.21
C VAL A 43 -10.16 -17.41 10.96
N GLY A 44 -10.73 -17.74 9.80
CA GLY A 44 -10.77 -19.13 9.31
C GLY A 44 -9.44 -19.47 8.62
N TRP A 45 -8.53 -20.16 9.30
CA TRP A 45 -7.19 -20.44 8.76
C TRP A 45 -7.14 -21.54 7.68
N GLN A 46 -8.18 -22.37 7.56
CA GLN A 46 -8.19 -23.45 6.56
C GLN A 46 -8.02 -22.97 5.10
N PRO A 47 -8.65 -21.87 4.63
CA PRO A 47 -8.37 -21.34 3.29
C PRO A 47 -6.92 -20.93 3.08
N PHE A 48 -6.22 -20.43 4.12
CA PHE A 48 -4.79 -20.11 4.05
C PHE A 48 -3.93 -21.37 3.94
N ASP A 49 -4.25 -22.41 4.70
CA ASP A 49 -3.57 -23.70 4.61
C ASP A 49 -3.75 -24.31 3.22
N ASP A 50 -4.97 -24.27 2.69
CA ASP A 50 -5.31 -24.79 1.36
C ASP A 50 -4.59 -23.98 0.25
N LEU A 51 -4.52 -22.65 0.37
CA LEU A 51 -3.76 -21.79 -0.53
C LEU A 51 -2.28 -22.16 -0.52
N ARG A 52 -1.64 -22.26 0.66
CA ARG A 52 -0.20 -22.63 0.76
C ARG A 52 0.07 -24.03 0.20
N ALA A 53 -0.83 -24.98 0.44
CA ALA A 53 -0.73 -26.31 -0.15
C ALA A 53 -0.82 -26.28 -1.68
N TYR A 54 -1.71 -25.45 -2.21
CA TYR A 54 -1.80 -25.23 -3.65
C TYR A 54 -0.53 -24.58 -4.22
N MET A 55 -0.02 -23.52 -3.57
CA MET A 55 1.22 -22.85 -3.99
C MET A 55 2.39 -23.84 -4.14
N GLN A 56 2.55 -24.76 -3.19
CA GLN A 56 3.60 -25.80 -3.24
C GLN A 56 3.42 -26.76 -4.43
N GLN A 57 2.20 -27.02 -4.85
CA GLN A 57 1.89 -27.89 -6.00
C GLN A 57 2.07 -27.15 -7.33
N ALA A 58 1.67 -25.89 -7.38
CA ALA A 58 1.66 -25.07 -8.60
C ALA A 58 3.07 -24.61 -9.02
N TRP A 59 3.96 -24.34 -8.04
CA TRP A 59 5.33 -23.84 -8.25
C TRP A 59 6.38 -24.72 -7.55
N PRO A 60 6.50 -26.01 -7.94
CA PRO A 60 7.29 -26.99 -7.18
C PRO A 60 8.78 -26.70 -7.13
N HIS A 61 9.36 -26.01 -8.12
CA HIS A 61 10.79 -25.67 -8.09
C HIS A 61 11.09 -24.59 -7.05
N VAL A 62 10.23 -23.60 -6.86
CA VAL A 62 10.35 -22.59 -5.80
C VAL A 62 10.44 -23.27 -4.42
N PHE A 63 9.48 -24.16 -4.13
CA PHE A 63 9.38 -24.80 -2.82
C PHE A 63 10.37 -25.96 -2.61
N THR A 64 11.00 -26.47 -3.68
CA THR A 64 12.06 -27.48 -3.59
C THR A 64 13.44 -26.84 -3.45
N ALA A 65 13.70 -25.75 -4.16
CA ALA A 65 14.97 -25.01 -4.10
C ALA A 65 15.08 -24.14 -2.85
N GLY A 66 13.96 -23.58 -2.40
CA GLY A 66 13.90 -22.68 -1.26
C GLY A 66 13.82 -23.39 0.09
N LYS A 67 14.41 -22.79 1.12
CA LYS A 67 14.09 -23.12 2.52
C LYS A 67 12.76 -22.47 2.87
N VAL A 68 11.75 -23.29 3.14
CA VAL A 68 10.38 -22.86 3.47
C VAL A 68 10.19 -22.80 4.98
N GLU A 69 9.72 -21.67 5.48
CA GLU A 69 9.40 -21.46 6.90
C GLU A 69 8.00 -20.88 7.02
N LEU A 70 7.22 -21.41 7.95
CA LEU A 70 5.95 -20.86 8.36
C LEU A 70 6.19 -20.06 9.65
N ILE A 71 5.90 -18.76 9.62
CA ILE A 71 6.00 -17.86 10.77
C ILE A 71 4.56 -17.41 11.07
N ASP A 72 4.00 -17.95 12.15
CA ASP A 72 2.55 -17.99 12.39
C ASP A 72 1.83 -18.59 11.18
N HIS A 73 1.04 -17.83 10.45
CA HIS A 73 0.39 -18.27 9.20
C HIS A 73 1.03 -17.65 7.95
N SER A 74 2.05 -16.80 8.11
CA SER A 74 2.81 -16.17 7.03
C SER A 74 3.91 -17.07 6.50
N LEU A 75 4.26 -16.92 5.24
CA LEU A 75 5.19 -17.76 4.53
C LEU A 75 6.51 -17.01 4.23
N LEU A 76 7.63 -17.58 4.66
CA LEU A 76 8.97 -17.12 4.28
C LEU A 76 9.68 -18.19 3.47
N VAL A 77 10.08 -17.88 2.23
CA VAL A 77 10.88 -18.77 1.39
C VAL A 77 12.25 -18.12 1.16
N THR A 78 13.32 -18.83 1.49
CA THR A 78 14.70 -18.37 1.32
C THR A 78 15.37 -19.11 0.17
N LEU A 79 15.69 -18.41 -0.90
CA LEU A 79 16.49 -18.89 -2.02
C LEU A 79 17.92 -18.37 -1.84
N SER A 80 18.83 -19.23 -1.41
CA SER A 80 20.21 -18.84 -1.07
C SER A 80 21.03 -18.52 -2.31
N GLY A 81 21.61 -17.33 -2.36
CA GLY A 81 22.58 -16.95 -3.37
C GLY A 81 23.96 -17.57 -3.14
N SER A 82 24.81 -17.45 -4.14
CA SER A 82 26.19 -18.00 -4.09
C SER A 82 27.15 -17.17 -3.23
N ASP A 83 26.85 -15.89 -3.00
CA ASP A 83 27.63 -14.98 -2.15
C ASP A 83 26.86 -14.56 -0.89
N SER A 84 27.16 -15.20 0.22
CA SER A 84 26.56 -14.89 1.52
C SER A 84 27.00 -13.56 2.15
N ALA A 85 27.97 -12.84 1.56
CA ALA A 85 28.40 -11.53 2.01
C ALA A 85 27.47 -10.41 1.48
N LEU A 86 26.71 -10.68 0.44
CA LEU A 86 25.73 -9.76 -0.10
C LEU A 86 24.45 -9.75 0.76
N LYS A 87 23.95 -8.56 1.08
CA LYS A 87 22.69 -8.43 1.81
C LYS A 87 21.53 -8.97 0.96
N PRO A 88 20.60 -9.74 1.54
CA PRO A 88 19.44 -10.28 0.84
C PRO A 88 18.52 -9.19 0.28
N VAL A 89 17.75 -9.57 -0.73
CA VAL A 89 16.62 -8.82 -1.28
C VAL A 89 15.32 -9.53 -0.92
N VAL A 90 14.24 -8.78 -0.68
CA VAL A 90 12.91 -9.34 -0.40
C VAL A 90 11.93 -8.95 -1.51
N LEU A 91 11.17 -9.91 -2.01
CA LEU A 91 9.92 -9.66 -2.72
C LEU A 91 8.76 -10.03 -1.81
N MET A 92 7.85 -9.10 -1.63
CA MET A 92 6.74 -9.20 -0.67
C MET A 92 5.38 -9.29 -1.34
N GLY A 93 4.43 -9.74 -0.56
CA GLY A 93 3.02 -9.66 -0.85
C GLY A 93 2.21 -10.23 0.31
N HIS A 94 0.89 -9.99 0.30
CA HIS A 94 0.01 -10.58 1.29
C HIS A 94 -0.94 -11.61 0.68
N MET A 95 -1.28 -12.62 1.47
CA MET A 95 -2.13 -13.73 1.06
C MET A 95 -3.60 -13.50 1.41
N ASP A 96 -3.87 -12.58 2.32
CA ASP A 96 -5.22 -12.24 2.74
C ASP A 96 -5.92 -11.30 1.77
N VAL A 97 -7.19 -11.10 2.00
CA VAL A 97 -8.05 -10.19 1.23
C VAL A 97 -9.14 -9.64 2.15
N VAL A 98 -9.65 -8.45 1.82
CA VAL A 98 -10.83 -7.90 2.50
C VAL A 98 -12.08 -8.76 2.23
N PRO A 99 -13.06 -8.77 3.16
CA PRO A 99 -14.32 -9.46 2.95
C PRO A 99 -15.12 -8.85 1.79
N VAL A 100 -15.99 -9.65 1.21
CA VAL A 100 -17.03 -9.15 0.31
C VAL A 100 -18.11 -8.48 1.17
N VAL A 101 -18.54 -7.29 0.74
CA VAL A 101 -19.58 -6.56 1.48
C VAL A 101 -20.88 -7.38 1.48
N PRO A 102 -21.46 -7.73 2.63
CA PRO A 102 -22.67 -8.54 2.70
C PRO A 102 -23.83 -7.94 1.91
N GLY A 103 -24.46 -8.75 1.06
CA GLY A 103 -25.58 -8.35 0.22
C GLY A 103 -25.19 -7.78 -1.14
N THR A 104 -23.88 -7.77 -1.48
CA THR A 104 -23.37 -7.40 -2.80
C THR A 104 -22.89 -8.58 -3.64
N GLU A 105 -23.09 -9.80 -3.16
CA GLU A 105 -22.59 -11.01 -3.83
C GLU A 105 -23.20 -11.20 -5.22
N ASP A 106 -24.47 -10.80 -5.41
CA ASP A 106 -25.18 -10.87 -6.67
C ASP A 106 -24.81 -9.71 -7.65
N ASP A 107 -24.10 -8.69 -7.16
CA ASP A 107 -23.60 -7.57 -7.99
C ASP A 107 -22.33 -7.95 -8.75
N TRP A 108 -21.70 -9.08 -8.43
CA TRP A 108 -20.52 -9.56 -9.12
C TRP A 108 -20.88 -10.27 -10.42
N THR A 109 -20.17 -9.96 -11.51
CA THR A 109 -20.31 -10.62 -12.82
C THR A 109 -20.00 -12.13 -12.72
N TYR A 110 -18.96 -12.45 -11.94
CA TYR A 110 -18.62 -13.82 -11.55
C TYR A 110 -18.43 -13.83 -10.04
N ALA A 111 -18.80 -14.92 -9.36
CA ALA A 111 -18.69 -14.98 -7.91
C ALA A 111 -17.29 -14.59 -7.40
N PRO A 112 -17.19 -13.82 -6.29
CA PRO A 112 -15.93 -13.20 -5.83
C PRO A 112 -14.74 -14.15 -5.69
N PHE A 113 -15.02 -15.40 -5.35
CA PHE A 113 -14.02 -16.47 -5.20
C PHE A 113 -14.17 -17.57 -6.25
N SER A 114 -14.69 -17.25 -7.42
CA SER A 114 -14.75 -18.23 -8.52
C SER A 114 -13.42 -18.44 -9.22
N GLY A 115 -12.52 -17.44 -9.18
CA GLY A 115 -11.28 -17.46 -9.93
C GLY A 115 -11.49 -17.59 -11.44
N HIS A 116 -12.57 -17.00 -11.95
CA HIS A 116 -12.93 -17.11 -13.36
C HIS A 116 -11.90 -16.42 -14.25
N VAL A 117 -11.48 -17.10 -15.32
CA VAL A 117 -10.58 -16.58 -16.34
C VAL A 117 -11.32 -16.58 -17.67
N ASP A 118 -11.47 -15.42 -18.28
CA ASP A 118 -11.99 -15.29 -19.64
C ASP A 118 -10.87 -14.88 -20.64
N ASP A 119 -11.23 -14.51 -21.84
CA ASP A 119 -10.26 -14.14 -22.88
C ASP A 119 -9.49 -12.84 -22.55
N THR A 120 -10.01 -12.00 -21.65
CA THR A 120 -9.47 -10.66 -21.33
C THR A 120 -9.01 -10.55 -19.89
N TYR A 121 -9.78 -11.09 -18.95
CA TYR A 121 -9.62 -10.84 -17.52
C TYR A 121 -9.45 -12.11 -16.70
N ILE A 122 -8.84 -11.93 -15.53
CA ILE A 122 -8.83 -12.86 -14.41
C ILE A 122 -9.62 -12.18 -13.29
N TRP A 123 -10.72 -12.82 -12.86
CA TRP A 123 -11.73 -12.24 -11.98
C TRP A 123 -11.66 -12.84 -10.59
N GLY A 124 -11.73 -11.99 -9.59
CA GLY A 124 -11.87 -12.42 -8.20
C GLY A 124 -11.39 -11.38 -7.21
N ARG A 125 -11.83 -11.49 -5.97
CA ARG A 125 -11.30 -10.74 -4.84
C ARG A 125 -9.80 -11.05 -4.67
N GLY A 126 -8.95 -10.01 -4.59
CA GLY A 126 -7.50 -10.15 -4.54
C GLY A 126 -6.82 -10.19 -5.92
N ALA A 127 -7.55 -9.91 -7.01
CA ALA A 127 -7.00 -9.92 -8.36
C ALA A 127 -6.07 -8.72 -8.63
N ILE A 128 -6.16 -7.66 -7.82
CA ILE A 128 -5.29 -6.47 -7.84
C ILE A 128 -4.61 -6.29 -6.50
N ASP A 129 -5.30 -6.61 -5.40
CA ASP A 129 -4.89 -6.36 -4.04
C ASP A 129 -4.90 -7.67 -3.23
N MET A 130 -3.74 -8.39 -3.13
CA MET A 130 -2.60 -8.34 -4.06
C MET A 130 -2.13 -9.76 -4.41
N LYS A 131 -3.07 -10.71 -4.57
CA LYS A 131 -2.72 -12.10 -4.92
C LYS A 131 -2.12 -12.24 -6.32
N ASP A 132 -2.35 -11.27 -7.21
CA ASP A 132 -1.66 -11.17 -8.50
C ASP A 132 -0.15 -11.03 -8.31
N GLN A 133 0.30 -10.17 -7.39
CA GLN A 133 1.73 -10.02 -7.09
C GLN A 133 2.29 -11.27 -6.43
N VAL A 134 1.58 -11.88 -5.47
CA VAL A 134 2.01 -13.14 -4.84
C VAL A 134 2.20 -14.25 -5.89
N ALA A 135 1.19 -14.46 -6.74
CA ALA A 135 1.27 -15.46 -7.80
C ALA A 135 2.32 -15.09 -8.86
N GLY A 136 2.39 -13.80 -9.23
CA GLY A 136 3.36 -13.31 -10.21
C GLY A 136 4.80 -13.46 -9.77
N ILE A 137 5.11 -13.24 -8.49
CA ILE A 137 6.43 -13.51 -7.90
C ILE A 137 6.77 -15.00 -8.02
N LEU A 138 5.82 -15.88 -7.67
CA LEU A 138 6.02 -17.32 -7.76
C LEU A 138 6.20 -17.79 -9.21
N GLU A 139 5.43 -17.25 -10.18
CA GLU A 139 5.60 -17.50 -11.62
C GLU A 139 7.00 -17.10 -12.10
N ALA A 140 7.44 -15.90 -11.73
CA ALA A 140 8.74 -15.40 -12.16
C ALA A 140 9.90 -16.22 -11.58
N VAL A 141 9.84 -16.59 -10.30
CA VAL A 141 10.86 -17.42 -9.65
C VAL A 141 10.85 -18.85 -10.20
N GLU A 142 9.68 -19.45 -10.40
CA GLU A 142 9.56 -20.79 -11.03
C GLU A 142 10.17 -20.79 -12.44
N TYR A 143 9.88 -19.72 -13.22
CA TYR A 143 10.45 -19.56 -14.54
C TYR A 143 11.97 -19.54 -14.53
N VAL A 144 12.59 -18.66 -13.73
CA VAL A 144 14.05 -18.53 -13.71
C VAL A 144 14.75 -19.80 -13.20
N LEU A 145 14.17 -20.46 -12.18
CA LEU A 145 14.70 -21.72 -11.65
C LEU A 145 14.68 -22.83 -12.70
N THR A 146 13.64 -22.94 -13.51
CA THR A 146 13.53 -23.93 -14.59
C THR A 146 14.40 -23.61 -15.80
N HIS A 147 14.90 -22.37 -15.91
CA HIS A 147 15.78 -21.90 -16.98
C HIS A 147 17.24 -21.71 -16.56
N GLY A 148 17.66 -22.35 -15.46
CA GLY A 148 19.06 -22.39 -15.05
C GLY A 148 19.55 -21.08 -14.42
N TRP A 149 18.70 -20.41 -13.65
CA TRP A 149 19.05 -19.18 -12.95
C TRP A 149 20.18 -19.42 -11.94
N GLU A 150 21.24 -18.69 -12.11
CA GLU A 150 22.35 -18.57 -11.16
C GLU A 150 22.31 -17.16 -10.60
N HIS A 151 22.33 -17.02 -9.27
CA HIS A 151 22.24 -15.73 -8.59
C HIS A 151 23.25 -15.64 -7.45
N GLU A 152 23.79 -14.44 -7.28
CA GLU A 152 24.80 -14.20 -6.24
C GLU A 152 24.13 -13.85 -4.91
N ARG A 153 23.07 -13.05 -4.96
CA ARG A 153 22.38 -12.52 -3.81
C ARG A 153 21.23 -13.43 -3.35
N THR A 154 21.11 -13.64 -2.06
CA THR A 154 19.96 -14.36 -1.49
C THR A 154 18.66 -13.59 -1.76
N LEU A 155 17.66 -14.32 -2.26
CA LEU A 155 16.27 -13.83 -2.42
C LEU A 155 15.40 -14.40 -1.32
N LEU A 156 14.65 -13.53 -0.66
CA LEU A 156 13.59 -13.87 0.29
C LEU A 156 12.24 -13.57 -0.33
N LEU A 157 11.31 -14.52 -0.27
CA LEU A 157 9.91 -14.30 -0.59
C LEU A 157 9.14 -14.25 0.73
N ALA A 158 8.50 -13.13 1.03
CA ALA A 158 7.79 -12.91 2.27
C ALA A 158 6.31 -12.64 1.98
N PHE A 159 5.43 -13.60 2.34
CA PHE A 159 4.01 -13.48 2.08
C PHE A 159 3.24 -13.38 3.40
N GLY A 160 2.71 -12.19 3.67
CA GLY A 160 1.95 -11.84 4.87
C GLY A 160 0.58 -12.54 4.92
N GLN A 161 0.03 -12.65 6.12
CA GLN A 161 -1.25 -13.32 6.36
C GLN A 161 -2.42 -12.36 6.62
N ASP A 162 -2.14 -11.07 6.92
CA ASP A 162 -3.12 -10.17 7.53
C ASP A 162 -2.79 -8.68 7.30
N GLU A 163 -2.32 -8.34 6.09
CA GLU A 163 -2.01 -6.96 5.69
C GLU A 163 -3.25 -6.07 5.83
N GLU A 164 -4.38 -6.53 5.34
CA GLU A 164 -5.67 -5.86 5.30
C GLU A 164 -6.27 -5.54 6.69
N THR A 165 -5.59 -6.00 7.74
CA THR A 165 -6.08 -5.86 9.11
C THR A 165 -4.99 -5.44 10.11
N THR A 166 -4.11 -6.35 10.51
CA THR A 166 -3.18 -6.09 11.62
C THR A 166 -1.72 -6.00 11.20
N GLN A 167 -1.36 -6.45 10.01
CA GLN A 167 0.03 -6.56 9.50
C GLN A 167 0.97 -7.33 10.45
N TYR A 168 0.38 -8.13 11.34
CA TYR A 168 1.13 -8.88 12.36
C TYR A 168 2.07 -9.90 11.72
N GLY A 169 1.61 -10.58 10.65
CA GLY A 169 2.36 -11.60 9.95
C GLY A 169 3.64 -11.07 9.33
N ALA A 170 3.57 -9.96 8.61
CA ALA A 170 4.74 -9.29 8.06
C ALA A 170 5.69 -8.81 9.17
N GLY A 171 5.14 -8.23 10.23
CA GLY A 171 5.90 -7.84 11.43
C GLY A 171 6.60 -9.02 12.11
N ALA A 172 5.96 -10.21 12.13
CA ALA A 172 6.57 -11.41 12.69
C ALA A 172 7.76 -11.90 11.83
N ILE A 173 7.65 -11.85 10.50
CA ILE A 173 8.76 -12.15 9.59
C ILE A 173 9.89 -11.13 9.79
N GLY A 174 9.60 -9.82 9.81
CA GLY A 174 10.59 -8.76 10.01
C GLY A 174 11.39 -8.97 11.31
N ARG A 175 10.70 -9.22 12.42
CA ARG A 175 11.35 -9.55 13.72
C ARG A 175 12.20 -10.79 13.65
N ALA A 176 11.73 -11.86 12.99
CA ALA A 176 12.50 -13.09 12.85
C ALA A 176 13.79 -12.88 12.03
N LEU A 177 13.77 -12.00 11.03
CA LEU A 177 14.96 -11.61 10.26
C LEU A 177 15.92 -10.77 11.13
N GLU A 178 15.41 -9.81 11.90
CA GLU A 178 16.19 -8.99 12.84
C GLU A 178 16.89 -9.86 13.90
N GLU A 179 16.16 -10.78 14.53
CA GLU A 179 16.71 -11.71 15.54
C GLU A 179 17.82 -12.60 14.98
N ARG A 180 17.81 -12.87 13.68
CA ARG A 180 18.86 -13.60 12.96
C ARG A 180 20.02 -12.71 12.53
N GLY A 181 19.95 -11.40 12.78
CA GLY A 181 20.94 -10.40 12.38
C GLY A 181 20.98 -10.18 10.86
N ILE A 182 19.87 -10.39 10.18
CA ILE A 182 19.75 -10.21 8.72
C ILE A 182 19.38 -8.75 8.45
N GLU A 183 20.27 -8.04 7.76
CA GLU A 183 20.00 -6.73 7.17
C GLU A 183 19.72 -6.92 5.67
N LEU A 184 18.74 -6.16 5.15
CA LEU A 184 18.32 -6.24 3.76
C LEU A 184 18.99 -5.16 2.90
N GLU A 185 19.21 -5.43 1.63
CA GLU A 185 19.67 -4.41 0.67
C GLU A 185 18.51 -3.51 0.24
N TYR A 186 17.44 -4.14 -0.21
CA TYR A 186 16.14 -3.51 -0.48
C TYR A 186 15.02 -4.55 -0.42
N LEU A 187 13.80 -4.09 -0.34
CA LEU A 187 12.61 -4.89 -0.54
C LEU A 187 11.67 -4.23 -1.55
N ILE A 188 10.86 -5.03 -2.22
CA ILE A 188 9.77 -4.58 -3.07
C ILE A 188 8.47 -5.20 -2.56
N ASP A 189 7.53 -4.35 -2.23
CA ASP A 189 6.18 -4.67 -1.79
C ASP A 189 5.16 -4.12 -2.79
N GLU A 190 3.87 -4.27 -2.50
CA GLU A 190 2.81 -3.62 -3.27
C GLU A 190 2.99 -2.10 -3.33
N GLY A 191 2.41 -1.47 -4.36
CA GLY A 191 2.45 -0.04 -4.53
C GLY A 191 1.35 0.45 -5.47
N ASP A 192 1.44 1.71 -5.93
CA ASP A 192 0.51 2.21 -6.93
C ASP A 192 0.66 1.41 -8.23
N TYR A 193 -0.42 0.79 -8.67
CA TYR A 193 -0.51 -0.04 -9.88
C TYR A 193 -1.03 0.74 -11.08
N ARG A 194 -0.89 2.06 -11.09
CA ARG A 194 -1.38 2.94 -12.17
C ARG A 194 -0.24 3.67 -12.87
N ILE A 195 -0.44 3.89 -14.16
CA ILE A 195 0.32 4.86 -14.94
C ILE A 195 -0.53 6.11 -15.08
N VAL A 196 -0.09 7.20 -14.46
CA VAL A 196 -0.86 8.44 -14.36
C VAL A 196 -0.24 9.58 -15.18
N PRO A 197 -1.05 10.55 -15.68
CA PRO A 197 -0.51 11.71 -16.37
C PRO A 197 0.34 12.59 -15.43
N ALA A 198 1.53 12.99 -15.84
CA ALA A 198 2.38 13.94 -15.09
C ALA A 198 1.67 15.28 -14.83
N ALA A 199 0.77 15.68 -15.71
CA ALA A 199 -0.06 16.88 -15.58
C ALA A 199 -0.95 16.89 -14.31
N GLU A 200 -1.29 15.73 -13.72
CA GLU A 200 -2.02 15.66 -12.45
C GLU A 200 -1.24 16.24 -11.27
N TYR A 201 0.07 16.28 -11.39
CA TYR A 201 0.99 16.86 -10.41
C TYR A 201 1.42 18.29 -10.76
N GLY A 202 0.87 18.85 -11.86
CA GLY A 202 1.27 20.14 -12.37
C GLY A 202 2.54 20.12 -13.22
N ALA A 203 3.08 18.94 -13.50
CA ALA A 203 4.20 18.74 -14.41
C ALA A 203 3.77 18.83 -15.88
N GLY A 204 4.71 18.78 -16.81
CA GLY A 204 4.45 18.86 -18.23
C GLY A 204 3.68 17.68 -18.82
N GLU A 205 3.82 17.48 -20.12
CA GLU A 205 3.30 16.27 -20.78
C GLU A 205 4.12 15.04 -20.35
N GLY A 206 3.51 13.86 -20.47
CA GLY A 206 4.13 12.58 -20.15
C GLY A 206 3.35 11.77 -19.12
N TRP A 207 3.89 10.61 -18.80
CA TRP A 207 3.28 9.63 -17.90
C TRP A 207 4.28 9.19 -16.84
N LEU A 208 3.76 8.86 -15.67
CA LEU A 208 4.59 8.39 -14.57
C LEU A 208 3.95 7.23 -13.81
N MET A 209 4.80 6.46 -13.12
CA MET A 209 4.46 5.54 -12.05
C MET A 209 5.19 6.00 -10.78
N HIS A 210 4.61 5.72 -9.63
CA HIS A 210 5.26 5.97 -8.36
C HIS A 210 6.06 4.76 -7.91
N ALA A 211 7.23 5.02 -7.35
CA ALA A 211 7.94 4.08 -6.49
C ALA A 211 7.98 4.73 -5.10
N ASP A 212 7.06 4.29 -4.22
CA ASP A 212 6.93 4.90 -2.91
C ASP A 212 7.98 4.34 -1.96
N LEU A 213 8.85 5.22 -1.44
CA LEU A 213 9.96 4.84 -0.56
C LEU A 213 9.66 5.03 0.92
N ALA A 214 8.54 5.68 1.23
CA ALA A 214 8.10 5.98 2.58
C ALA A 214 6.58 5.92 2.69
N GLU A 215 6.10 5.82 3.92
CA GLU A 215 4.67 5.89 4.26
C GLU A 215 4.41 6.98 5.27
N LYS A 216 3.23 7.57 5.21
CA LYS A 216 2.73 8.41 6.30
C LYS A 216 2.37 7.53 7.49
N GLY A 217 2.59 8.07 8.70
CA GLY A 217 2.09 7.44 9.91
C GLY A 217 0.56 7.46 9.97
N TYR A 218 0.00 6.60 10.80
CA TYR A 218 -1.43 6.46 11.00
C TYR A 218 -1.79 6.60 12.48
N ALA A 219 -2.83 7.36 12.79
CA ALA A 219 -3.44 7.37 14.11
C ALA A 219 -4.92 7.69 14.04
N ASP A 220 -5.72 6.97 14.80
CA ASP A 220 -7.11 7.31 15.08
C ASP A 220 -7.20 7.93 16.48
N ILE A 221 -7.84 9.08 16.59
CA ILE A 221 -8.16 9.72 17.85
C ILE A 221 -9.66 9.60 18.10
N VAL A 222 -9.99 8.85 19.16
CA VAL A 222 -11.37 8.63 19.59
C VAL A 222 -11.74 9.65 20.65
N LEU A 223 -12.76 10.44 20.36
CA LEU A 223 -13.36 11.40 21.29
C LEU A 223 -14.61 10.80 21.91
N LYS A 224 -14.73 10.83 23.22
CA LYS A 224 -15.92 10.40 23.94
C LYS A 224 -16.46 11.49 24.82
N THR A 225 -17.78 11.67 24.82
CA THR A 225 -18.48 12.64 25.66
C THR A 225 -19.60 11.96 26.41
N LYS A 226 -19.84 12.42 27.64
CA LYS A 226 -20.96 11.99 28.46
C LYS A 226 -21.73 13.17 29.04
N SER A 227 -23.04 13.05 29.13
CA SER A 227 -23.92 13.98 29.83
C SER A 227 -25.06 13.23 30.51
N GLU A 228 -25.76 13.89 31.42
CA GLU A 228 -26.94 13.31 32.07
C GLU A 228 -28.14 13.18 31.12
N GLY A 229 -28.07 13.82 29.93
CA GLY A 229 -29.20 13.91 29.01
C GLY A 229 -30.30 14.82 29.56
N GLY A 230 -31.54 14.57 29.15
CA GLY A 230 -32.71 15.28 29.66
C GLY A 230 -33.57 15.92 28.58
N HIS A 231 -34.51 16.79 28.98
CA HIS A 231 -35.41 17.46 28.06
C HIS A 231 -34.72 18.66 27.39
N SER A 232 -34.84 18.78 26.07
CA SER A 232 -34.16 19.80 25.26
C SER A 232 -34.50 21.26 25.62
N SER A 233 -35.58 21.50 26.37
CA SER A 233 -35.95 22.84 26.82
C SER A 233 -35.07 23.39 27.96
N ASN A 234 -34.24 22.55 28.58
CA ASN A 234 -33.31 22.97 29.61
C ASN A 234 -31.92 22.42 29.38
N PRO A 235 -31.14 22.96 28.39
CA PRO A 235 -29.82 22.49 28.03
C PRO A 235 -28.72 23.03 28.96
N TYR A 236 -28.98 23.04 30.25
CA TYR A 236 -28.01 23.55 31.23
C TYR A 236 -26.70 22.74 31.18
N GLY A 237 -25.58 23.46 31.03
CA GLY A 237 -24.26 22.85 30.88
C GLY A 237 -23.93 22.37 29.45
N GLY A 238 -24.82 22.56 28.47
CA GLY A 238 -24.66 22.12 27.08
C GLY A 238 -24.97 20.63 26.90
N THR A 239 -25.04 20.20 25.67
CA THR A 239 -25.31 18.81 25.29
C THR A 239 -24.02 18.07 24.91
N SER A 240 -24.00 16.72 24.99
CA SER A 240 -22.88 15.91 24.47
C SER A 240 -22.60 16.20 23.01
N LEU A 241 -23.62 16.45 22.19
CA LEU A 241 -23.50 16.81 20.78
C LEU A 241 -22.75 18.15 20.60
N GLU A 242 -23.13 19.18 21.35
CA GLU A 242 -22.45 20.48 21.31
C GLU A 242 -20.99 20.36 21.73
N VAL A 243 -20.73 19.65 22.83
CA VAL A 243 -19.37 19.45 23.37
C VAL A 243 -18.49 18.69 22.36
N LEU A 244 -19.02 17.60 21.78
CA LEU A 244 -18.29 16.80 20.79
C LEU A 244 -17.99 17.61 19.53
N SER A 245 -18.97 18.37 19.02
CA SER A 245 -18.80 19.22 17.83
C SER A 245 -17.70 20.28 18.04
N ARG A 246 -17.65 20.90 19.22
CA ARG A 246 -16.59 21.87 19.57
C ARG A 246 -15.23 21.21 19.68
N ALA A 247 -15.16 19.99 20.21
CA ALA A 247 -13.90 19.25 20.31
C ALA A 247 -13.38 18.85 18.92
N ILE A 248 -14.26 18.35 18.04
CA ILE A 248 -13.90 18.03 16.65
C ILE A 248 -13.37 19.31 15.95
N THR A 249 -14.08 20.44 16.07
CA THR A 249 -13.62 21.71 15.47
C THR A 249 -12.26 22.12 15.99
N ALA A 250 -12.07 22.10 17.31
CA ALA A 250 -10.80 22.48 17.93
C ALA A 250 -9.61 21.60 17.46
N ILE A 251 -9.86 20.32 17.23
CA ILE A 251 -8.83 19.41 16.70
C ILE A 251 -8.58 19.66 15.21
N CYS A 252 -9.62 19.90 14.42
CA CYS A 252 -9.48 20.21 12.99
C CYS A 252 -8.76 21.54 12.75
N ASP A 253 -8.82 22.47 13.71
CA ASP A 253 -8.16 23.78 13.65
C ASP A 253 -6.67 23.72 14.08
N ILE A 254 -6.14 22.53 14.43
CA ILE A 254 -4.71 22.40 14.77
C ILE A 254 -3.87 22.69 13.52
N GLU A 255 -3.01 23.70 13.61
CA GLU A 255 -2.02 23.97 12.58
C GLU A 255 -0.85 22.99 12.71
N TRP A 256 -0.75 22.06 11.76
CA TRP A 256 0.35 21.10 11.70
C TRP A 256 1.59 21.72 11.03
N PRO A 257 2.81 21.32 11.43
CA PRO A 257 4.01 21.75 10.74
C PRO A 257 3.97 21.37 9.25
N THR A 258 4.43 22.27 8.41
CA THR A 258 4.50 22.07 6.97
C THR A 258 5.94 22.13 6.49
N ARG A 259 6.35 21.21 5.64
CA ARG A 259 7.72 21.20 5.07
C ARG A 259 7.79 20.41 3.76
N VAL A 260 8.81 20.69 2.98
CA VAL A 260 9.29 19.81 1.91
C VAL A 260 10.26 18.83 2.55
N THR A 261 9.91 17.53 2.58
CA THR A 261 10.83 16.46 3.00
C THR A 261 11.86 16.19 1.92
N ASP A 262 12.95 15.49 2.23
CA ASP A 262 13.98 15.14 1.23
C ASP A 262 13.36 14.29 0.10
N LEU A 263 12.46 13.38 0.44
CA LEU A 263 11.75 12.55 -0.53
C LEU A 263 10.83 13.38 -1.44
N LEU A 264 10.05 14.29 -0.88
CA LEU A 264 9.23 15.21 -1.68
C LEU A 264 10.10 16.13 -2.54
N ALA A 265 11.24 16.59 -2.03
CA ALA A 265 12.20 17.38 -2.83
C ALA A 265 12.67 16.61 -4.07
N ALA A 266 13.06 15.35 -3.90
CA ALA A 266 13.43 14.47 -5.00
C ALA A 266 12.27 14.29 -6.00
N GLN A 267 11.06 14.06 -5.52
CA GLN A 267 9.86 13.95 -6.35
C GLN A 267 9.62 15.21 -7.18
N LEU A 268 9.68 16.40 -6.55
CA LEU A 268 9.44 17.68 -7.23
C LEU A 268 10.50 17.98 -8.30
N VAL A 269 11.77 17.59 -8.06
CA VAL A 269 12.86 17.72 -9.02
C VAL A 269 12.66 16.78 -10.21
N GLU A 270 12.30 15.53 -9.98
CA GLU A 270 12.08 14.55 -11.05
C GLU A 270 10.84 14.86 -11.89
N LEU A 271 9.81 15.44 -11.30
CA LEU A 271 8.65 15.97 -12.00
C LEU A 271 8.98 17.22 -12.84
N GLY A 272 10.19 17.80 -12.69
CA GLY A 272 10.59 19.04 -13.35
C GLY A 272 9.83 20.27 -12.88
N LEU A 273 9.21 20.23 -11.70
CA LEU A 273 8.47 21.35 -11.12
C LEU A 273 9.40 22.41 -10.51
N TYR A 274 10.47 21.95 -9.88
CA TYR A 274 11.48 22.80 -9.24
C TYR A 274 12.87 22.19 -9.38
N THR A 275 13.89 23.02 -9.36
CA THR A 275 15.27 22.58 -9.19
C THR A 275 15.62 22.43 -7.71
N ALA A 276 16.65 21.65 -7.38
CA ALA A 276 17.13 21.52 -6.02
C ALA A 276 17.53 22.88 -5.39
N ASP A 277 18.13 23.79 -6.19
CA ASP A 277 18.50 25.13 -5.73
C ASP A 277 17.28 26.00 -5.41
N GLU A 278 16.22 25.91 -6.19
CA GLU A 278 14.96 26.61 -5.93
C GLU A 278 14.30 26.09 -4.65
N ILE A 279 14.30 24.77 -4.43
CA ILE A 279 13.77 24.17 -3.21
C ILE A 279 14.54 24.66 -1.99
N ALA A 280 15.88 24.67 -2.06
CA ALA A 280 16.73 25.14 -0.98
C ALA A 280 16.54 26.63 -0.68
N ALA A 281 16.36 27.46 -1.72
CA ALA A 281 16.20 28.91 -1.57
C ALA A 281 14.79 29.35 -1.16
N ASN A 282 13.74 28.62 -1.58
CA ASN A 282 12.35 29.09 -1.53
C ASN A 282 11.37 28.08 -0.88
N GLY A 283 11.83 27.20 0.00
CA GLY A 283 11.02 26.11 0.57
C GLY A 283 9.64 26.53 1.08
N GLY A 284 9.52 27.70 1.72
CA GLY A 284 8.24 28.22 2.20
C GLY A 284 7.26 28.64 1.09
N ALA A 285 7.73 29.06 -0.09
CA ALA A 285 6.88 29.32 -1.24
C ALA A 285 6.40 27.99 -1.85
N ILE A 286 7.30 27.04 -1.99
CA ILE A 286 7.02 25.72 -2.54
C ILE A 286 6.00 24.95 -1.66
N VAL A 287 6.12 25.05 -0.33
CA VAL A 287 5.10 24.51 0.58
C VAL A 287 3.72 25.09 0.29
N ARG A 288 3.60 26.41 0.06
CA ARG A 288 2.30 27.01 -0.27
C ARG A 288 1.73 26.51 -1.60
N ASP A 289 2.59 26.31 -2.59
CA ASP A 289 2.18 25.77 -3.89
C ASP A 289 1.73 24.29 -3.74
N CYS A 290 2.46 23.49 -2.97
CA CYS A 290 2.06 22.11 -2.65
C CYS A 290 0.74 22.07 -1.86
N LEU A 291 0.52 22.94 -0.88
CA LEU A 291 -0.73 23.03 -0.13
C LEU A 291 -1.95 23.35 -1.02
N ALA A 292 -1.73 24.06 -2.13
CA ALA A 292 -2.76 24.36 -3.11
C ALA A 292 -3.04 23.21 -4.11
N SER A 293 -2.17 22.21 -4.17
CA SER A 293 -2.28 21.04 -5.05
C SER A 293 -3.00 19.90 -4.33
N LYS A 294 -4.09 19.36 -4.93
CA LYS A 294 -4.78 18.19 -4.38
C LYS A 294 -3.85 16.97 -4.22
N LYS A 295 -2.91 16.76 -5.13
CA LYS A 295 -1.99 15.63 -5.11
C LYS A 295 -0.82 15.82 -4.14
N LEU A 296 -0.32 17.05 -4.00
CA LEU A 296 0.86 17.32 -3.18
C LEU A 296 0.52 17.77 -1.75
N TYR A 297 -0.72 18.22 -1.49
CA TYR A 297 -1.18 18.63 -0.16
C TYR A 297 -0.84 17.61 0.95
N PRO A 298 -1.15 16.31 0.80
CA PRO A 298 -0.88 15.36 1.88
C PRO A 298 0.60 15.08 2.11
N LEU A 299 1.48 15.48 1.17
CA LEU A 299 2.91 15.20 1.22
C LEU A 299 3.72 16.30 1.96
N VAL A 300 3.09 17.42 2.28
CA VAL A 300 3.75 18.57 2.97
C VAL A 300 3.28 18.79 4.39
N THR A 301 2.26 18.07 4.86
CA THR A 301 1.68 18.25 6.20
C THR A 301 1.08 16.96 6.76
N THR A 302 0.92 16.90 8.07
CA THR A 302 0.05 15.91 8.72
C THR A 302 -1.40 16.27 8.38
N THR A 303 -2.18 15.29 7.92
CA THR A 303 -3.59 15.48 7.60
C THR A 303 -4.50 14.98 8.72
N CYS A 304 -5.67 15.63 8.86
CA CYS A 304 -6.67 15.35 9.87
C CYS A 304 -8.04 15.25 9.21
N ALA A 305 -8.76 14.18 9.48
CA ALA A 305 -10.09 13.94 8.91
C ALA A 305 -11.03 13.28 9.93
N PRO A 306 -12.11 13.95 10.38
CA PRO A 306 -13.19 13.28 11.10
C PRO A 306 -13.88 12.26 10.19
N THR A 307 -13.93 11.00 10.62
CA THR A 307 -14.41 9.90 9.76
C THR A 307 -15.68 9.23 10.30
N GLN A 308 -15.89 9.25 11.61
CA GLN A 308 -17.03 8.59 12.23
C GLN A 308 -17.60 9.45 13.34
N ILE A 309 -18.91 9.40 13.52
CA ILE A 309 -19.62 9.97 14.66
C ILE A 309 -20.82 9.07 14.99
N GLU A 310 -20.97 8.73 16.25
CA GLU A 310 -22.09 7.93 16.73
C GLU A 310 -22.68 8.50 18.01
N GLY A 311 -23.89 8.07 18.33
CA GLY A 311 -24.68 8.52 19.45
C GLY A 311 -25.77 9.50 19.00
N GLY A 312 -26.37 10.15 19.98
CA GLY A 312 -27.50 11.04 19.74
C GLY A 312 -28.71 10.60 20.52
N SER A 313 -29.85 11.20 20.24
CA SER A 313 -31.12 10.83 20.86
C SER A 313 -32.12 10.37 19.81
N THR A 314 -33.11 9.58 20.24
CA THR A 314 -34.18 9.06 19.36
C THR A 314 -35.33 10.05 19.19
N GLY A 315 -35.35 11.16 19.95
CA GLY A 315 -36.39 12.18 19.91
C GLY A 315 -35.84 13.58 19.81
N ALA A 316 -36.47 14.43 19.02
CA ALA A 316 -36.02 15.82 18.78
C ALA A 316 -36.00 16.70 20.07
N ASN A 317 -36.73 16.31 21.10
CA ASN A 317 -36.82 16.99 22.40
C ASN A 317 -36.03 16.31 23.51
N VAL A 318 -35.16 15.35 23.19
CA VAL A 318 -34.32 14.61 24.14
C VAL A 318 -32.85 14.96 23.88
N MET A 319 -32.11 15.33 24.94
CA MET A 319 -30.66 15.59 24.83
C MET A 319 -29.90 14.28 24.84
N PRO A 320 -28.88 14.09 23.95
CA PRO A 320 -28.06 12.89 23.91
C PRO A 320 -27.20 12.77 25.17
N GLN A 321 -27.00 11.51 25.63
CA GLN A 321 -26.16 11.21 26.79
C GLN A 321 -24.71 10.90 26.39
N ASP A 322 -24.53 9.82 25.65
CA ASP A 322 -23.23 9.33 25.24
C ASP A 322 -23.04 9.55 23.73
N MET A 323 -21.92 10.14 23.37
CA MET A 323 -21.53 10.31 21.96
C MET A 323 -20.04 10.10 21.81
N TRP A 324 -19.63 9.60 20.64
CA TRP A 324 -18.24 9.49 20.29
C TRP A 324 -17.99 9.85 18.81
N ALA A 325 -16.74 10.20 18.50
CA ALA A 325 -16.30 10.45 17.15
C ALA A 325 -14.89 9.89 16.95
N ASN A 326 -14.57 9.49 15.73
CA ASN A 326 -13.23 9.15 15.30
C ASN A 326 -12.67 10.26 14.41
N ILE A 327 -11.41 10.62 14.65
CA ILE A 327 -10.64 11.54 13.83
C ILE A 327 -9.39 10.81 13.37
N ASN A 328 -9.28 10.58 12.05
CA ASN A 328 -8.15 9.92 11.43
C ASN A 328 -7.03 10.91 11.11
N PHE A 329 -5.81 10.53 11.43
CA PHE A 329 -4.60 11.29 11.10
C PHE A 329 -3.70 10.47 10.19
N ARG A 330 -3.12 11.16 9.19
CA ARG A 330 -2.00 10.65 8.41
C ARG A 330 -0.80 11.56 8.66
N MET A 331 0.14 11.07 9.42
CA MET A 331 1.26 11.86 9.95
C MET A 331 2.38 11.97 8.93
N LEU A 332 2.87 13.20 8.75
CA LEU A 332 4.09 13.43 7.98
C LEU A 332 5.31 13.01 8.82
N GLU A 333 6.35 12.53 8.16
CA GLU A 333 7.66 12.27 8.78
C GLU A 333 8.04 13.37 9.80
N GLY A 334 8.47 12.98 11.01
CA GLY A 334 8.82 13.90 12.10
C GLY A 334 7.64 14.40 12.94
N THR A 335 6.42 13.88 12.69
CA THR A 335 5.26 14.00 13.60
C THR A 335 4.95 12.60 14.15
N SER A 336 5.10 12.39 15.44
CA SER A 336 4.85 11.09 16.07
C SER A 336 3.38 10.90 16.46
N VAL A 337 2.98 9.65 16.73
CA VAL A 337 1.69 9.32 17.35
C VAL A 337 1.51 10.06 18.68
N ALA A 338 2.57 10.14 19.47
CA ALA A 338 2.56 10.86 20.75
C ALA A 338 2.29 12.36 20.57
N ASP A 339 2.85 12.99 19.52
CA ASP A 339 2.59 14.40 19.19
C ASP A 339 1.13 14.62 18.83
N VAL A 340 0.53 13.71 18.05
CA VAL A 340 -0.90 13.81 17.69
C VAL A 340 -1.76 13.74 18.93
N VAL A 341 -1.56 12.76 19.79
CA VAL A 341 -2.33 12.62 21.05
C VAL A 341 -2.18 13.85 21.93
N ALA A 342 -0.95 14.35 22.10
CA ALA A 342 -0.67 15.52 22.95
C ALA A 342 -1.39 16.77 22.41
N ARG A 343 -1.26 17.06 21.11
CA ARG A 343 -1.89 18.22 20.47
C ARG A 343 -3.40 18.16 20.48
N CYS A 344 -4.00 16.98 20.28
CA CYS A 344 -5.45 16.81 20.39
C CYS A 344 -5.94 17.11 21.83
N ARG A 345 -5.21 16.64 22.85
CA ARG A 345 -5.54 16.95 24.24
C ARG A 345 -5.39 18.43 24.57
N GLU A 346 -4.34 19.07 24.07
CA GLU A 346 -4.12 20.52 24.20
C GLU A 346 -5.23 21.33 23.52
N ALA A 347 -5.65 20.95 22.31
CA ALA A 347 -6.72 21.62 21.59
C ALA A 347 -8.06 21.52 22.32
N VAL A 348 -8.41 20.34 22.85
CA VAL A 348 -9.61 20.12 23.66
C VAL A 348 -9.55 20.94 24.96
N ALA A 349 -8.40 20.99 25.64
CA ALA A 349 -8.23 21.80 26.83
C ALA A 349 -8.31 23.30 26.54
N GLY A 350 -7.69 23.76 25.46
CA GLY A 350 -7.75 25.16 25.00
C GLY A 350 -9.14 25.64 24.63
N ALA A 351 -10.03 24.72 24.20
CA ALA A 351 -11.45 25.02 23.93
C ALA A 351 -12.35 25.01 25.17
N ASP A 352 -11.77 24.92 26.38
CA ASP A 352 -12.47 24.79 27.68
C ASP A 352 -13.36 23.55 27.77
N LEU A 353 -12.86 22.44 27.24
CA LEU A 353 -13.56 21.15 27.20
C LEU A 353 -12.86 20.07 28.05
N ALA A 354 -11.81 20.44 28.80
CA ALA A 354 -11.10 19.53 29.69
C ALA A 354 -12.05 18.90 30.72
N GLY A 355 -11.99 17.57 30.85
CA GLY A 355 -12.88 16.81 31.72
C GLY A 355 -14.31 16.59 31.18
N ARG A 356 -14.64 17.15 29.99
CA ARG A 356 -15.92 16.95 29.31
C ARG A 356 -15.79 16.04 28.09
N VAL A 357 -14.59 15.96 27.53
CA VAL A 357 -14.21 15.10 26.40
C VAL A 357 -13.04 14.23 26.81
N GLU A 358 -13.19 12.96 26.65
CA GLU A 358 -12.14 11.97 26.77
C GLU A 358 -11.44 11.84 25.40
N VAL A 359 -10.10 11.91 25.38
CA VAL A 359 -9.29 11.83 24.15
C VAL A 359 -8.42 10.59 24.26
N GLU A 360 -8.75 9.58 23.49
CA GLU A 360 -8.07 8.28 23.48
C GLU A 360 -7.40 8.03 22.13
N LEU A 361 -6.30 7.27 22.14
CA LEU A 361 -5.70 6.71 20.93
C LEU A 361 -6.50 5.46 20.56
N GLY A 362 -6.96 5.38 19.31
CA GLY A 362 -7.57 4.20 18.73
C GLY A 362 -6.55 3.09 18.44
N PRO A 363 -7.00 1.90 18.14
CA PRO A 363 -6.12 0.78 17.78
C PRO A 363 -5.45 0.99 16.41
N GLY A 364 -4.37 0.24 16.14
CA GLY A 364 -3.75 0.16 14.81
C GLY A 364 -2.89 1.38 14.43
N SER A 365 -2.44 2.20 15.40
CA SER A 365 -1.55 3.33 15.10
C SER A 365 -0.16 2.87 14.67
N SER A 366 0.44 3.61 13.71
CA SER A 366 1.81 3.40 13.23
C SER A 366 2.55 4.73 13.10
N GLU A 367 3.85 4.72 13.43
CA GLU A 367 4.71 5.89 13.19
C GLU A 367 4.97 6.07 11.69
N PRO A 368 5.20 7.31 11.20
CA PRO A 368 5.60 7.52 9.81
C PRO A 368 6.97 6.87 9.53
N SER A 369 7.20 6.50 8.28
CA SER A 369 8.50 6.01 7.84
C SER A 369 9.61 6.98 8.22
N PRO A 370 10.80 6.48 8.63
CA PRO A 370 12.00 7.29 8.69
C PRO A 370 12.40 7.75 7.28
N SER A 371 13.29 8.75 7.19
CA SER A 371 13.85 9.18 5.91
C SER A 371 14.44 8.02 5.14
N PRO A 372 13.94 7.68 3.93
CA PRO A 372 14.42 6.55 3.16
C PRO A 372 15.74 6.85 2.45
N ARG A 373 16.44 5.79 2.02
CA ARG A 373 17.52 5.92 1.04
C ARG A 373 16.91 6.22 -0.34
N ILE A 374 17.19 7.39 -0.90
CA ILE A 374 16.76 7.80 -2.23
C ILE A 374 17.88 7.49 -3.23
N GLY A 375 17.54 6.85 -4.37
CA GLY A 375 18.53 6.48 -5.39
C GLY A 375 19.41 5.30 -4.98
N GLY A 376 18.87 4.34 -4.23
CA GLY A 376 19.53 3.09 -3.90
C GLY A 376 19.42 2.06 -5.03
N PRO A 377 20.07 0.88 -4.89
CA PRO A 377 20.12 -0.13 -5.94
C PRO A 377 18.75 -0.71 -6.30
N GLY A 378 17.81 -0.77 -5.36
CA GLY A 378 16.46 -1.26 -5.62
C GLY A 378 15.67 -0.31 -6.52
N LEU A 379 15.65 0.98 -6.22
CA LEU A 379 14.99 1.98 -7.06
C LEU A 379 15.60 2.05 -8.46
N GLU A 380 16.93 1.98 -8.56
CA GLU A 380 17.63 1.96 -9.86
C GLU A 380 17.30 0.70 -10.67
N ALA A 381 17.17 -0.48 -10.03
CA ALA A 381 16.74 -1.71 -10.69
C ALA A 381 15.29 -1.56 -11.19
N VAL A 382 14.36 -1.07 -10.37
CA VAL A 382 12.97 -0.81 -10.77
C VAL A 382 12.94 0.14 -11.96
N ARG A 383 13.67 1.27 -11.93
CA ARG A 383 13.74 2.25 -13.01
C ARG A 383 14.26 1.65 -14.32
N SER A 384 15.38 0.94 -14.23
CA SER A 384 16.02 0.34 -15.41
C SER A 384 15.09 -0.67 -16.10
N ILE A 385 14.39 -1.48 -15.33
CA ILE A 385 13.49 -2.50 -15.85
C ILE A 385 12.19 -1.88 -16.33
N ALA A 386 11.61 -0.93 -15.58
CA ALA A 386 10.41 -0.21 -15.99
C ALA A 386 10.62 0.54 -17.32
N ALA A 387 11.78 1.15 -17.51
CA ALA A 387 12.14 1.80 -18.78
C ALA A 387 12.14 0.84 -19.98
N ARG A 388 12.32 -0.46 -19.76
CA ARG A 388 12.20 -1.47 -20.80
C ARG A 388 10.75 -1.89 -21.05
N TYR A 389 9.96 -2.06 -20.00
CA TYR A 389 8.65 -2.70 -20.08
C TYR A 389 7.48 -1.73 -20.18
N PHE A 390 7.67 -0.47 -19.76
CA PHE A 390 6.63 0.56 -19.79
C PHE A 390 7.06 1.77 -20.61
N ARG A 391 6.31 2.06 -21.66
CA ARG A 391 6.59 3.13 -22.63
C ARG A 391 5.54 4.23 -22.58
N ASP A 392 5.91 5.45 -22.89
CA ASP A 392 4.94 6.50 -23.22
C ASP A 392 4.31 6.20 -24.60
N PRO A 393 2.99 6.00 -24.71
CA PRO A 393 2.34 5.68 -25.99
C PRO A 393 2.38 6.83 -27.00
N LYS A 394 2.71 8.05 -26.58
CA LYS A 394 2.93 9.22 -27.47
C LYS A 394 4.41 9.44 -27.78
N GLY A 395 5.29 8.76 -27.09
CA GLY A 395 6.72 8.85 -27.28
C GLY A 395 7.15 8.40 -28.68
N THR A 396 8.23 8.97 -29.18
CA THR A 396 8.83 8.56 -30.46
C THR A 396 9.75 7.38 -30.25
N GLU A 397 9.67 6.38 -31.13
CA GLU A 397 10.67 5.33 -31.20
C GLU A 397 11.93 5.90 -31.85
N GLU A 398 13.02 6.01 -31.11
CA GLU A 398 14.30 6.46 -31.62
C GLU A 398 15.32 5.31 -31.47
N ASN A 399 15.89 4.88 -32.59
CA ASN A 399 16.85 3.76 -32.64
C ASN A 399 16.37 2.43 -32.00
N GLY A 400 15.08 2.13 -32.06
CA GLY A 400 14.50 0.92 -31.45
C GLY A 400 14.27 1.04 -29.94
N SER A 401 14.35 2.24 -29.39
CA SER A 401 14.02 2.54 -27.99
C SER A 401 12.82 3.49 -27.94
N PHE A 402 11.93 3.23 -27.00
CA PHE A 402 10.76 4.09 -26.74
C PHE A 402 11.09 5.09 -25.61
N GLU A 403 10.41 6.23 -25.58
CA GLU A 403 10.36 7.05 -24.36
C GLU A 403 9.72 6.23 -23.24
N PRO A 404 10.39 6.04 -22.11
CA PRO A 404 9.86 5.28 -21.00
C PRO A 404 8.81 6.09 -20.21
N VAL A 405 7.94 5.39 -19.50
CA VAL A 405 7.18 5.98 -18.39
C VAL A 405 8.16 6.33 -17.28
N ALA A 406 8.05 7.54 -16.71
CA ALA A 406 8.93 7.97 -15.63
C ALA A 406 8.61 7.22 -14.33
N ILE A 407 9.63 6.76 -13.60
CA ILE A 407 9.47 6.20 -12.24
C ILE A 407 9.88 7.27 -11.24
N VAL A 408 8.90 7.81 -10.54
CA VAL A 408 9.06 8.95 -9.64
C VAL A 408 9.03 8.49 -8.18
N PRO A 409 10.04 8.82 -7.35
CA PRO A 409 10.00 8.49 -5.94
C PRO A 409 8.90 9.29 -5.25
N SER A 410 8.16 8.66 -4.33
CA SER A 410 7.05 9.30 -3.64
C SER A 410 6.86 8.73 -2.23
N THR A 411 5.83 9.23 -1.53
CA THR A 411 5.37 8.74 -0.24
C THR A 411 3.94 8.24 -0.38
N VAL A 412 3.69 6.99 -0.02
CA VAL A 412 2.33 6.47 0.05
C VAL A 412 1.59 7.10 1.23
N ILE A 413 0.34 7.47 0.99
CA ILE A 413 -0.53 8.04 2.02
C ILE A 413 -1.33 6.96 2.79
N GLY A 414 -1.27 5.72 2.31
CA GLY A 414 -1.79 4.52 2.95
C GLY A 414 -0.77 3.88 3.91
N ALA A 415 -0.89 2.57 4.08
CA ALA A 415 0.04 1.73 4.81
C ALA A 415 0.21 0.42 4.03
N THR A 416 1.34 -0.26 4.18
CA THR A 416 1.65 -1.56 3.59
C THR A 416 2.50 -2.39 4.56
N ASP A 417 2.63 -3.68 4.29
CA ASP A 417 3.47 -4.60 5.07
C ASP A 417 4.96 -4.17 5.12
N ALA A 418 5.43 -3.43 4.11
CA ALA A 418 6.82 -2.94 4.02
C ALA A 418 7.25 -2.06 5.22
N ALA A 419 6.33 -1.38 5.89
CA ALA A 419 6.62 -0.58 7.09
C ALA A 419 7.27 -1.40 8.20
N ASN A 420 6.94 -2.69 8.27
CA ASN A 420 7.44 -3.60 9.29
C ASN A 420 8.92 -3.99 9.13
N TYR A 421 9.56 -3.62 8.00
CA TYR A 421 10.95 -3.97 7.69
C TYR A 421 11.91 -2.78 7.71
N GLN A 422 11.44 -1.57 7.92
CA GLN A 422 12.23 -0.32 7.82
C GLN A 422 13.43 -0.29 8.78
N HIS A 423 13.37 -1.03 9.88
CA HIS A 423 14.46 -1.11 10.87
C HIS A 423 15.63 -2.01 10.42
N ILE A 424 15.41 -2.90 9.43
CA ILE A 424 16.42 -3.80 8.85
C ILE A 424 16.67 -3.54 7.35
N CYS A 425 15.85 -2.68 6.72
CA CYS A 425 15.88 -2.40 5.30
C CYS A 425 15.94 -0.89 5.04
N PRO A 426 17.05 -0.35 4.47
CA PRO A 426 17.16 1.07 4.20
C PRO A 426 16.37 1.54 2.97
N GLU A 427 15.87 0.61 2.15
CA GLU A 427 15.18 0.89 0.89
C GLU A 427 13.96 -0.04 0.76
N CYS A 428 12.86 0.37 1.38
CA CYS A 428 11.57 -0.28 1.26
C CYS A 428 10.79 0.36 0.12
N ILE A 429 10.63 -0.35 -0.99
CA ILE A 429 10.02 0.16 -2.23
C ILE A 429 8.61 -0.41 -2.35
N ARG A 430 7.61 0.46 -2.46
CA ARG A 430 6.26 0.08 -2.81
C ARG A 430 6.07 0.37 -4.29
N PHE A 431 6.00 -0.69 -5.08
CA PHE A 431 5.90 -0.60 -6.52
C PHE A 431 5.24 -1.84 -7.09
N SER A 432 4.18 -1.67 -7.86
CA SER A 432 3.55 -2.76 -8.60
C SER A 432 3.86 -2.65 -10.09
N ALA A 433 4.30 -3.76 -10.67
CA ALA A 433 4.43 -3.94 -12.11
C ALA A 433 3.14 -4.47 -12.76
N PHE A 434 2.12 -4.78 -11.97
CA PHE A 434 0.81 -5.28 -12.39
C PHE A 434 -0.14 -4.11 -12.62
N VAL A 435 0.07 -3.40 -13.73
CA VAL A 435 -0.58 -2.12 -14.00
C VAL A 435 -2.01 -2.30 -14.49
N VAL A 436 -2.95 -1.60 -13.87
CA VAL A 436 -4.37 -1.61 -14.20
C VAL A 436 -4.88 -0.24 -14.67
N ASP A 437 -6.01 -0.21 -15.34
CA ASP A 437 -6.68 1.05 -15.68
C ASP A 437 -7.34 1.71 -14.47
N ASP A 438 -7.51 3.03 -14.50
CA ASP A 438 -8.17 3.79 -13.42
C ASP A 438 -9.55 3.23 -13.06
N ASP A 439 -10.36 2.80 -14.04
CA ASP A 439 -11.70 2.22 -13.80
C ASP A 439 -11.62 0.86 -13.09
N GLU A 440 -10.59 0.06 -13.38
CA GLU A 440 -10.34 -1.20 -12.68
C GLU A 440 -9.86 -0.96 -11.25
N CYS A 441 -8.99 0.03 -11.06
CA CYS A 441 -8.52 0.44 -9.76
C CYS A 441 -9.64 1.04 -8.89
N ASP A 442 -10.29 2.08 -9.35
CA ASP A 442 -11.26 2.86 -8.56
C ASP A 442 -12.50 2.05 -8.16
N ARG A 443 -12.83 1.00 -8.91
CA ARG A 443 -14.01 0.15 -8.66
C ARG A 443 -13.68 -1.25 -8.16
N GLY A 444 -12.47 -1.74 -8.44
CA GLY A 444 -12.07 -3.11 -8.14
C GLY A 444 -11.50 -3.27 -6.76
N VAL A 445 -10.51 -2.49 -6.41
CA VAL A 445 -9.82 -2.58 -5.12
C VAL A 445 -10.79 -2.34 -3.98
N HIS A 446 -10.92 -3.32 -3.08
CA HIS A 446 -11.92 -3.38 -2.00
C HIS A 446 -13.39 -3.29 -2.49
N GLY A 447 -13.62 -3.18 -3.79
CA GLY A 447 -14.93 -3.03 -4.43
C GLY A 447 -15.51 -4.33 -4.99
N THR A 448 -16.49 -4.18 -5.89
CA THR A 448 -17.17 -5.25 -6.59
C THR A 448 -16.58 -5.44 -7.98
N ASN A 449 -16.52 -6.68 -8.49
CA ASN A 449 -15.97 -7.00 -9.81
C ASN A 449 -14.46 -6.72 -9.94
N GLU A 450 -13.71 -6.92 -8.86
CA GLU A 450 -12.25 -6.87 -8.89
C GLU A 450 -11.71 -7.87 -9.90
N ARG A 451 -10.79 -7.41 -10.75
CA ARG A 451 -10.21 -8.17 -11.84
C ARG A 451 -8.96 -7.52 -12.37
N ILE A 452 -8.08 -8.30 -12.93
CA ILE A 452 -6.90 -7.82 -13.68
C ILE A 452 -6.94 -8.33 -15.12
N THR A 453 -6.44 -7.53 -16.08
CA THR A 453 -6.30 -8.05 -17.45
C THR A 453 -5.20 -9.10 -17.51
N ARG A 454 -5.39 -10.15 -18.33
CA ARG A 454 -4.36 -11.18 -18.57
C ARG A 454 -3.05 -10.56 -19.06
N ARG A 455 -3.12 -9.52 -19.91
CA ARG A 455 -1.93 -8.81 -20.42
C ARG A 455 -1.18 -8.09 -19.31
N ALA A 456 -1.89 -7.40 -18.40
CA ALA A 456 -1.26 -6.71 -17.26
C ALA A 456 -0.57 -7.71 -16.33
N TYR A 457 -1.24 -8.80 -15.99
CA TYR A 457 -0.66 -9.86 -15.17
C TYR A 457 0.62 -10.46 -15.80
N LEU A 458 0.56 -10.80 -17.08
CA LEU A 458 1.71 -11.34 -17.80
C LEU A 458 2.85 -10.31 -17.95
N GLN A 459 2.52 -9.03 -18.11
CA GLN A 459 3.54 -7.97 -18.16
C GLN A 459 4.25 -7.81 -16.81
N GLY A 460 3.51 -7.89 -15.71
CA GLY A 460 4.10 -7.91 -14.36
C GLY A 460 5.04 -9.09 -14.15
N ILE A 461 4.67 -10.28 -14.61
CA ILE A 461 5.56 -11.46 -14.55
C ILE A 461 6.85 -11.21 -15.33
N ARG A 462 6.78 -10.67 -16.54
CA ARG A 462 7.97 -10.35 -17.35
C ARG A 462 8.89 -9.35 -16.65
N PHE A 463 8.30 -8.32 -16.05
CA PHE A 463 9.04 -7.36 -15.24
C PHE A 463 9.78 -8.06 -14.10
N LEU A 464 9.10 -8.92 -13.35
CA LEU A 464 9.70 -9.65 -12.22
C LEU A 464 10.78 -10.64 -12.69
N VAL A 465 10.61 -11.34 -13.81
CA VAL A 465 11.66 -12.19 -14.40
C VAL A 465 12.91 -11.37 -14.72
N ALA A 466 12.73 -10.18 -15.33
CA ALA A 466 13.86 -9.30 -15.62
C ALA A 466 14.52 -8.77 -14.34
N LEU A 467 13.75 -8.47 -13.30
CA LEU A 467 14.28 -8.06 -12.00
C LEU A 467 15.13 -9.16 -11.37
N LEU A 468 14.64 -10.40 -11.36
CA LEU A 468 15.37 -11.55 -10.82
C LEU A 468 16.70 -11.79 -11.53
N GLN A 469 16.80 -11.49 -12.83
CA GLN A 469 18.04 -11.59 -13.58
C GLN A 469 19.11 -10.56 -13.18
N THR A 470 18.76 -9.57 -12.34
CA THR A 470 19.72 -8.59 -11.80
C THR A 470 20.32 -9.00 -10.47
N LEU A 471 19.85 -10.09 -9.84
CA LEU A 471 20.29 -10.58 -8.53
C LEU A 471 21.45 -11.58 -8.66
#